data_1a2b4f6c6e1086825434459e803807d7
#
_entry.id   1a2b4f6c6e1086825434459e803807d7
#
_cell.length_a   1.000
_cell.length_b   1.000
_cell.length_c   1.000
_cell.angle_alpha   90.00
_cell.angle_beta   90.00
_cell.angle_gamma   90.00
#
_symmetry.space_group_name_H-M   'P 1'
#
loop_
_entity.id
_entity.type
_entity.pdbx_description
1 polymer ?
#
loop_
_entity_poly.entity_id
_entity_poly.type
_entity_poly.pdbx_seq_one_letter_code
_entity_poly.pdbx_strand_id
1 'polypeptide(L)'
;MLHEIIPLIQSVEIESDGEVTLARALAYELQNKYDAVVCQGVLYLYDSGIWHKVERDSLLSAIQAFNGLTWLVDEKVKTVKLSHAKVMGIYNSLLLCRELLDDSFFDEIPNGVCFEDCFLSIQDGKLAVLKHSPDHKATMKIDQNLPKDPQRVVPASFLSFLDELFRGDPDAAEKVVLVRQFIGVCLAGCATDLQRSLLLYGAGGNGKSVLLDIIASCFDPSTVVSSS
;
A
#
# COMPACT_ATOMS: atom_id res chain seq x y z
N MET A 1 -12.16 -2.22 2.97
CA MET A 1 -11.77 -3.34 2.06
C MET A 1 -12.38 -4.68 2.43
N LEU A 2 -12.19 -5.25 3.64
CA LEU A 2 -12.80 -6.54 4.03
C LEU A 2 -14.32 -6.58 3.89
N HIS A 3 -15.01 -5.52 4.32
CA HIS A 3 -16.47 -5.41 4.18
C HIS A 3 -16.96 -5.50 2.74
N GLU A 4 -16.05 -5.35 1.76
CA GLU A 4 -16.37 -5.40 0.34
C GLU A 4 -16.02 -6.74 -0.30
N ILE A 5 -15.06 -7.49 0.27
CA ILE A 5 -14.73 -8.85 -0.20
C ILE A 5 -15.83 -9.85 0.16
N ILE A 6 -16.44 -9.71 1.33
CA ILE A 6 -17.51 -10.62 1.78
C ILE A 6 -18.73 -10.61 0.84
N PRO A 7 -19.30 -9.45 0.46
CA PRO A 7 -20.38 -9.40 -0.54
C PRO A 7 -19.97 -9.97 -1.88
N LEU A 8 -18.71 -9.75 -2.29
CA LEU A 8 -18.17 -10.30 -3.53
C LEU A 8 -18.18 -11.82 -3.52
N ILE A 9 -17.70 -12.46 -2.43
CA ILE A 9 -17.73 -13.92 -2.28
C ILE A 9 -19.16 -14.45 -2.33
N GLN A 10 -20.12 -13.75 -1.73
CA GLN A 10 -21.52 -14.16 -1.73
C GLN A 10 -22.18 -14.06 -3.11
N SER A 11 -21.64 -13.26 -4.04
CA SER A 11 -22.13 -13.13 -5.41
C SER A 11 -21.46 -14.09 -6.40
N VAL A 12 -20.44 -14.85 -5.97
CA VAL A 12 -19.73 -15.81 -6.82
C VAL A 12 -20.66 -16.93 -7.27
N GLU A 13 -20.74 -17.18 -8.57
CA GLU A 13 -21.39 -18.38 -9.11
C GLU A 13 -20.52 -19.62 -8.83
N ILE A 14 -21.13 -20.62 -8.19
CA ILE A 14 -20.44 -21.83 -7.74
C ILE A 14 -20.87 -23.02 -8.58
N GLU A 15 -19.91 -23.70 -9.19
CA GLU A 15 -20.13 -24.95 -9.90
C GLU A 15 -19.82 -26.20 -9.04
N SER A 16 -18.95 -26.02 -8.05
CA SER A 16 -18.58 -27.08 -7.11
C SER A 16 -18.04 -26.49 -5.81
N ASP A 17 -17.95 -27.31 -4.77
CA ASP A 17 -17.34 -26.94 -3.49
C ASP A 17 -15.84 -27.32 -3.36
N GLY A 18 -15.19 -27.61 -4.49
CA GLY A 18 -13.76 -27.88 -4.55
C GLY A 18 -12.92 -26.65 -4.20
N GLU A 19 -11.87 -26.87 -3.39
CA GLU A 19 -11.00 -25.76 -2.90
C GLU A 19 -10.41 -24.94 -4.02
N VAL A 20 -9.88 -25.61 -5.06
CA VAL A 20 -9.30 -24.95 -6.24
C VAL A 20 -10.35 -24.21 -7.05
N THR A 21 -11.56 -24.76 -7.18
CA THR A 21 -12.66 -24.13 -7.92
C THR A 21 -13.12 -22.84 -7.21
N LEU A 22 -13.31 -22.90 -5.90
CA LEU A 22 -13.69 -21.73 -5.09
C LEU A 22 -12.58 -20.67 -5.10
N ALA A 23 -11.30 -21.08 -5.02
CA ALA A 23 -10.18 -20.16 -5.08
C ALA A 23 -10.09 -19.43 -6.43
N ARG A 24 -10.27 -20.14 -7.57
CA ARG A 24 -10.28 -19.55 -8.91
C ARG A 24 -11.45 -18.60 -9.12
N ALA A 25 -12.64 -19.00 -8.68
CA ALA A 25 -13.80 -18.14 -8.75
C ALA A 25 -13.58 -16.83 -7.98
N LEU A 26 -13.02 -16.91 -6.77
CA LEU A 26 -12.65 -15.72 -5.99
C LEU A 26 -11.57 -14.89 -6.70
N ALA A 27 -10.53 -15.53 -7.24
CA ALA A 27 -9.45 -14.83 -7.96
C ALA A 27 -10.00 -14.03 -9.14
N TYR A 28 -10.89 -14.62 -9.92
CA TYR A 28 -11.54 -13.98 -11.06
C TYR A 28 -12.34 -12.73 -10.62
N GLU A 29 -13.14 -12.85 -9.58
CA GLU A 29 -13.92 -11.72 -9.07
C GLU A 29 -13.04 -10.60 -8.48
N LEU A 30 -11.95 -10.98 -7.80
CA LEU A 30 -11.01 -10.00 -7.26
C LEU A 30 -10.33 -9.21 -8.38
N GLN A 31 -9.91 -9.86 -9.46
CA GLN A 31 -9.31 -9.18 -10.61
C GLN A 31 -10.30 -8.27 -11.33
N ASN A 32 -11.55 -8.69 -11.47
CA ASN A 32 -12.56 -7.89 -12.16
C ASN A 32 -12.94 -6.63 -11.38
N LYS A 33 -12.91 -6.70 -10.05
CA LYS A 33 -13.38 -5.59 -9.20
C LYS A 33 -12.27 -4.64 -8.77
N TYR A 34 -11.07 -5.16 -8.49
CA TYR A 34 -10.03 -4.40 -7.79
C TYR A 34 -8.70 -4.30 -8.54
N ASP A 35 -8.49 -5.03 -9.61
CA ASP A 35 -7.17 -5.48 -9.99
C ASP A 35 -6.47 -6.18 -8.79
N ALA A 36 -6.02 -7.39 -8.96
CA ALA A 36 -5.47 -8.20 -7.88
C ALA A 36 -4.14 -8.83 -8.30
N VAL A 37 -3.18 -8.87 -7.38
CA VAL A 37 -1.90 -9.56 -7.58
C VAL A 37 -1.49 -10.29 -6.32
N VAL A 38 -0.89 -11.46 -6.48
CA VAL A 38 -0.18 -12.17 -5.42
C VAL A 38 1.31 -12.01 -5.66
N CYS A 39 1.97 -11.30 -4.77
CA CYS A 39 3.40 -11.06 -4.80
C CYS A 39 4.04 -11.62 -3.53
N GLN A 40 5.03 -12.50 -3.67
CA GLN A 40 5.75 -13.13 -2.55
C GLN A 40 4.81 -13.76 -1.50
N GLY A 41 3.76 -14.43 -1.97
CA GLY A 41 2.79 -15.11 -1.11
C GLY A 41 1.81 -14.18 -0.36
N VAL A 42 1.73 -12.91 -0.73
CA VAL A 42 0.81 -11.92 -0.18
C VAL A 42 -0.13 -11.43 -1.27
N LEU A 43 -1.43 -11.43 -0.99
CA LEU A 43 -2.44 -10.84 -1.88
C LEU A 43 -2.47 -9.32 -1.70
N TYR A 44 -2.42 -8.61 -2.81
CA TYR A 44 -2.65 -7.18 -2.90
C TYR A 44 -3.84 -6.88 -3.79
N LEU A 45 -4.62 -5.88 -3.43
CA LEU A 45 -5.76 -5.38 -4.19
C LEU A 45 -5.55 -3.89 -4.47
N TYR A 46 -5.74 -3.49 -5.71
CA TYR A 46 -5.68 -2.09 -6.08
C TYR A 46 -7.03 -1.42 -5.84
N ASP A 47 -7.01 -0.36 -5.03
CA ASP A 47 -8.16 0.49 -4.78
C ASP A 47 -7.72 1.92 -4.46
N SER A 48 -8.51 2.89 -4.92
CA SER A 48 -8.34 4.32 -4.57
C SER A 48 -6.92 4.85 -4.79
N GLY A 49 -6.23 4.36 -5.84
CA GLY A 49 -4.91 4.85 -6.27
C GLY A 49 -3.71 4.07 -5.74
N ILE A 50 -3.90 3.12 -4.82
CA ILE A 50 -2.81 2.34 -4.22
C ILE A 50 -3.12 0.85 -4.15
N TRP A 51 -2.07 0.05 -4.04
CA TRP A 51 -2.12 -1.37 -3.76
C TRP A 51 -2.16 -1.60 -2.25
N HIS A 52 -3.24 -2.19 -1.78
CA HIS A 52 -3.45 -2.53 -0.38
C HIS A 52 -3.10 -3.99 -0.12
N LYS A 53 -2.22 -4.21 0.83
CA LYS A 53 -1.96 -5.55 1.35
C LYS A 53 -3.20 -6.10 2.04
N VAL A 54 -3.59 -7.32 1.69
CA VAL A 54 -4.67 -8.03 2.37
C VAL A 54 -4.08 -8.88 3.49
N GLU A 55 -4.44 -8.55 4.72
CA GLU A 55 -3.97 -9.30 5.88
C GLU A 55 -4.53 -10.74 5.87
N ARG A 56 -3.67 -11.70 6.24
CA ARG A 56 -3.99 -13.14 6.21
C ARG A 56 -5.28 -13.48 6.95
N ASP A 57 -5.41 -13.03 8.20
CA ASP A 57 -6.56 -13.36 9.04
C ASP A 57 -7.86 -12.75 8.50
N SER A 58 -7.73 -11.62 7.88
CA SER A 58 -8.79 -10.93 7.17
C SER A 58 -9.29 -11.73 5.96
N LEU A 59 -8.36 -12.24 5.15
CA LEU A 59 -8.71 -13.07 4.00
C LEU A 59 -9.30 -14.42 4.42
N LEU A 60 -8.75 -15.05 5.46
CA LEU A 60 -9.32 -16.28 6.03
C LEU A 60 -10.75 -16.07 6.54
N SER A 61 -10.98 -14.95 7.21
CA SER A 61 -12.32 -14.56 7.67
C SER A 61 -13.27 -14.34 6.50
N ALA A 62 -12.83 -13.67 5.44
CA ALA A 62 -13.64 -13.45 4.24
C ALA A 62 -13.99 -14.77 3.54
N ILE A 63 -13.04 -15.72 3.42
CA ILE A 63 -13.26 -17.04 2.82
C ILE A 63 -14.39 -17.81 3.54
N GLN A 64 -14.61 -17.58 4.84
CA GLN A 64 -15.75 -18.17 5.56
C GLN A 64 -17.11 -17.80 4.95
N ALA A 65 -17.21 -16.72 4.20
CA ALA A 65 -18.45 -16.33 3.52
C ALA A 65 -18.90 -17.31 2.41
N PHE A 66 -18.02 -18.19 1.95
CA PHE A 66 -18.43 -19.30 1.08
C PHE A 66 -19.33 -20.32 1.79
N ASN A 67 -19.27 -20.39 3.13
CA ASN A 67 -20.07 -21.36 3.87
C ASN A 67 -21.56 -21.07 3.73
N GLY A 68 -22.32 -22.07 3.30
CA GLY A 68 -23.76 -21.94 3.07
C GLY A 68 -24.15 -21.54 1.65
N LEU A 69 -23.22 -21.14 0.79
CA LEU A 69 -23.51 -20.94 -0.63
C LEU A 69 -23.97 -22.25 -1.28
N THR A 70 -24.88 -22.12 -2.25
CA THR A 70 -25.51 -23.27 -2.89
C THR A 70 -25.29 -23.28 -4.40
N TRP A 71 -25.26 -24.48 -4.97
CA TRP A 71 -25.24 -24.68 -6.43
C TRP A 71 -26.10 -25.87 -6.83
N LEU A 72 -26.46 -25.95 -8.11
CA LEU A 72 -27.28 -27.03 -8.65
C LEU A 72 -26.41 -28.05 -9.38
N VAL A 73 -26.59 -29.32 -9.05
CA VAL A 73 -26.01 -30.46 -9.80
C VAL A 73 -27.09 -31.53 -9.96
N ASP A 74 -27.40 -31.90 -11.20
CA ASP A 74 -28.41 -32.92 -11.53
C ASP A 74 -29.74 -32.65 -10.78
N GLU A 75 -30.26 -31.43 -10.86
CA GLU A 75 -31.50 -30.97 -10.19
C GLU A 75 -31.46 -31.00 -8.64
N LYS A 76 -30.31 -31.30 -8.06
CA LYS A 76 -30.13 -31.31 -6.59
C LYS A 76 -29.39 -30.07 -6.14
N VAL A 77 -29.91 -29.41 -5.12
CA VAL A 77 -29.21 -28.30 -4.44
C VAL A 77 -28.15 -28.87 -3.54
N LYS A 78 -26.91 -28.48 -3.77
CA LYS A 78 -25.77 -28.72 -2.88
C LYS A 78 -25.38 -27.46 -2.16
N THR A 79 -24.77 -27.61 -0.99
CA THR A 79 -24.36 -26.47 -0.14
C THR A 79 -22.91 -26.61 0.25
N VAL A 80 -22.15 -25.53 0.15
CA VAL A 80 -20.76 -25.44 0.63
C VAL A 80 -20.74 -25.61 2.15
N LYS A 81 -19.95 -26.56 2.62
CA LYS A 81 -19.67 -26.75 4.05
C LYS A 81 -18.16 -26.61 4.25
N LEU A 82 -17.76 -25.58 4.98
CA LEU A 82 -16.37 -25.28 5.25
C LEU A 82 -15.94 -25.88 6.59
N SER A 83 -14.89 -26.71 6.56
CA SER A 83 -14.04 -27.02 7.71
C SER A 83 -12.87 -26.06 7.74
N HIS A 84 -12.13 -26.00 8.86
CA HIS A 84 -10.89 -25.23 8.93
C HIS A 84 -9.88 -25.65 7.84
N ALA A 85 -9.72 -26.96 7.61
CA ALA A 85 -8.83 -27.46 6.56
C ALA A 85 -9.25 -26.97 5.18
N LYS A 86 -10.55 -26.93 4.88
CA LYS A 86 -11.08 -26.46 3.59
C LYS A 86 -10.87 -24.96 3.41
N VAL A 87 -11.03 -24.15 4.46
CA VAL A 87 -10.71 -22.72 4.44
C VAL A 87 -9.22 -22.50 4.12
N MET A 88 -8.34 -23.25 4.78
CA MET A 88 -6.91 -23.19 4.49
C MET A 88 -6.55 -23.67 3.09
N GLY A 89 -7.25 -24.69 2.57
CA GLY A 89 -7.09 -25.19 1.21
C GLY A 89 -7.45 -24.13 0.17
N ILE A 90 -8.59 -23.44 0.35
CA ILE A 90 -9.01 -22.32 -0.51
C ILE A 90 -7.99 -21.18 -0.45
N TYR A 91 -7.57 -20.78 0.76
CA TYR A 91 -6.56 -19.74 0.96
C TYR A 91 -5.25 -20.05 0.22
N ASN A 92 -4.69 -21.25 0.44
CA ASN A 92 -3.45 -21.65 -0.20
C ASN A 92 -3.60 -21.74 -1.74
N SER A 93 -4.74 -22.26 -2.23
CA SER A 93 -5.01 -22.35 -3.65
C SER A 93 -5.16 -20.96 -4.29
N LEU A 94 -5.71 -19.99 -3.57
CA LEU A 94 -5.82 -18.60 -4.04
C LEU A 94 -4.44 -17.96 -4.20
N LEU A 95 -3.55 -18.13 -3.21
CA LEU A 95 -2.18 -17.59 -3.28
C LEU A 95 -1.29 -18.27 -4.33
N LEU A 96 -1.69 -19.44 -4.82
CA LEU A 96 -1.01 -20.16 -5.91
C LEU A 96 -1.77 -20.02 -7.24
N CYS A 97 -2.81 -19.19 -7.30
CA CYS A 97 -3.58 -18.97 -8.51
C CYS A 97 -2.71 -18.26 -9.56
N ARG A 98 -2.45 -18.96 -10.68
CA ARG A 98 -1.51 -18.49 -11.70
C ARG A 98 -1.92 -17.15 -12.31
N GLU A 99 -3.21 -16.89 -12.38
CA GLU A 99 -3.78 -15.67 -12.91
C GLU A 99 -3.47 -14.43 -12.07
N LEU A 100 -3.19 -14.63 -10.77
CA LEU A 100 -2.84 -13.57 -9.81
C LEU A 100 -1.34 -13.47 -9.56
N LEU A 101 -0.56 -14.53 -9.83
CA LEU A 101 0.81 -14.67 -9.33
C LEU A 101 1.80 -13.84 -10.15
N ASP A 102 2.43 -12.86 -9.50
CA ASP A 102 3.59 -12.13 -10.01
C ASP A 102 4.51 -11.75 -8.85
N ASP A 103 5.50 -12.61 -8.58
CA ASP A 103 6.44 -12.41 -7.47
C ASP A 103 7.41 -11.25 -7.68
N SER A 104 7.52 -10.74 -8.91
CA SER A 104 8.36 -9.60 -9.28
C SER A 104 7.57 -8.28 -9.41
N PHE A 105 6.28 -8.30 -9.11
CA PHE A 105 5.39 -7.16 -9.36
C PHE A 105 5.92 -5.84 -8.78
N PHE A 106 6.46 -5.86 -7.58
CA PHE A 106 7.00 -4.67 -6.90
C PHE A 106 8.52 -4.50 -7.04
N ASP A 107 9.21 -5.28 -7.87
CA ASP A 107 10.68 -5.15 -8.06
C ASP A 107 11.04 -3.83 -8.73
N GLU A 108 10.17 -3.34 -9.62
CA GLU A 108 10.33 -2.05 -10.29
C GLU A 108 9.11 -1.16 -9.97
N ILE A 109 9.31 -0.19 -9.08
CA ILE A 109 8.29 0.79 -8.70
C ILE A 109 8.63 2.13 -9.35
N PRO A 110 7.73 2.73 -10.15
CA PRO A 110 7.94 4.06 -10.70
C PRO A 110 8.11 5.12 -9.61
N ASN A 111 9.14 5.95 -9.73
CA ASN A 111 9.40 7.02 -8.77
C ASN A 111 8.28 8.06 -8.80
N GLY A 112 7.70 8.33 -7.64
CA GLY A 112 6.62 9.29 -7.54
C GLY A 112 5.93 9.31 -6.19
N VAL A 113 4.94 10.15 -6.08
CA VAL A 113 4.14 10.34 -4.86
C VAL A 113 2.66 10.23 -5.20
N CYS A 114 1.94 9.33 -4.56
CA CYS A 114 0.49 9.21 -4.70
C CYS A 114 -0.19 10.20 -3.75
N PHE A 115 -1.04 11.07 -4.30
CA PHE A 115 -1.92 11.99 -3.60
C PHE A 115 -3.36 11.48 -3.68
N GLU A 116 -4.30 12.14 -2.98
CA GLU A 116 -5.70 11.77 -3.00
C GLU A 116 -6.34 11.88 -4.39
N ASP A 117 -5.90 12.83 -5.20
CA ASP A 117 -6.47 13.16 -6.52
C ASP A 117 -5.60 12.78 -7.71
N CYS A 118 -4.33 12.38 -7.50
CA CYS A 118 -3.40 12.12 -8.59
C CYS A 118 -2.14 11.36 -8.15
N PHE A 119 -1.36 10.93 -9.14
CA PHE A 119 0.00 10.46 -8.95
C PHE A 119 0.99 11.49 -9.51
N LEU A 120 1.89 12.00 -8.66
CA LEU A 120 2.98 12.90 -9.05
C LEU A 120 4.21 12.06 -9.42
N SER A 121 4.39 11.84 -10.71
CA SER A 121 5.54 11.09 -11.24
C SER A 121 6.80 11.94 -11.30
N ILE A 122 7.94 11.31 -11.01
CA ILE A 122 9.27 11.90 -11.08
C ILE A 122 10.08 11.11 -12.10
N GLN A 123 10.25 11.69 -13.32
CA GLN A 123 10.98 11.07 -14.42
C GLN A 123 12.04 12.04 -14.96
N ASP A 124 13.29 11.61 -15.03
CA ASP A 124 14.42 12.41 -15.54
C ASP A 124 14.50 13.82 -14.90
N GLY A 125 14.21 13.90 -13.60
CA GLY A 125 14.20 15.16 -12.85
C GLY A 125 13.02 16.09 -13.19
N LYS A 126 12.03 15.62 -13.93
CA LYS A 126 10.79 16.34 -14.25
C LYS A 126 9.62 15.79 -13.48
N LEU A 127 8.72 16.68 -13.09
CA LEU A 127 7.46 16.34 -12.43
C LEU A 127 6.33 16.29 -13.45
N ALA A 128 5.55 15.21 -13.41
CA ALA A 128 4.35 15.06 -14.21
C ALA A 128 3.18 14.63 -13.33
N VAL A 129 2.04 15.29 -13.49
CA VAL A 129 0.80 14.94 -12.78
C VAL A 129 0.03 13.94 -13.64
N LEU A 130 -0.16 12.74 -13.13
CA LEU A 130 -0.83 11.64 -13.81
C LEU A 130 -2.11 11.25 -13.06
N LYS A 131 -3.05 10.62 -13.74
CA LYS A 131 -4.17 9.95 -13.09
C LYS A 131 -3.68 8.71 -12.33
N HIS A 132 -4.41 8.29 -11.33
CA HIS A 132 -4.13 7.01 -10.67
C HIS A 132 -4.16 5.86 -11.69
N SER A 133 -3.20 4.94 -11.54
CA SER A 133 -3.12 3.69 -12.32
C SER A 133 -2.51 2.58 -11.46
N PRO A 134 -2.96 1.32 -11.61
CA PRO A 134 -2.29 0.16 -11.03
C PRO A 134 -0.81 0.07 -11.38
N ASP A 135 -0.42 0.55 -12.57
CA ASP A 135 0.96 0.53 -13.07
C ASP A 135 1.91 1.41 -12.26
N HIS A 136 1.39 2.37 -11.49
CA HIS A 136 2.22 3.17 -10.59
C HIS A 136 2.72 2.36 -9.40
N LYS A 137 2.14 1.19 -9.12
CA LYS A 137 2.52 0.27 -8.04
C LYS A 137 2.66 0.94 -6.68
N ALA A 138 1.97 2.07 -6.49
CA ALA A 138 1.99 2.81 -5.23
C ALA A 138 1.32 1.97 -4.13
N THR A 139 1.98 1.88 -2.97
CA THR A 139 1.48 1.19 -1.78
C THR A 139 1.16 2.15 -0.64
N MET A 140 1.42 3.44 -0.85
CA MET A 140 1.18 4.51 0.10
C MET A 140 0.58 5.72 -0.61
N LYS A 141 -0.28 6.44 0.08
CA LYS A 141 -0.91 7.66 -0.41
C LYS A 141 -0.86 8.76 0.65
N ILE A 142 -0.65 9.98 0.22
CA ILE A 142 -0.84 11.17 1.05
C ILE A 142 -2.32 11.57 0.97
N ASP A 143 -3.01 11.55 2.11
CA ASP A 143 -4.44 11.88 2.23
C ASP A 143 -4.71 13.39 2.07
N GLN A 144 -4.17 13.96 1.01
CA GLN A 144 -4.35 15.35 0.61
C GLN A 144 -4.31 15.45 -0.90
N ASN A 145 -5.03 16.42 -1.45
CA ASN A 145 -4.93 16.76 -2.86
C ASN A 145 -3.62 17.46 -3.16
N LEU A 146 -3.05 17.19 -4.34
CA LEU A 146 -1.89 17.94 -4.79
C LEU A 146 -2.24 19.45 -4.92
N PRO A 147 -1.48 20.35 -4.28
CA PRO A 147 -1.70 21.78 -4.46
C PRO A 147 -1.65 22.19 -5.94
N LYS A 148 -2.54 23.06 -6.38
CA LYS A 148 -2.61 23.52 -7.80
C LYS A 148 -1.30 24.14 -8.29
N ASP A 149 -0.55 24.74 -7.39
CA ASP A 149 0.78 25.32 -7.68
C ASP A 149 1.75 24.91 -6.57
N PRO A 150 2.24 23.64 -6.60
CA PRO A 150 3.07 23.11 -5.51
C PRO A 150 4.39 23.89 -5.35
N GLN A 151 4.87 24.54 -6.39
CA GLN A 151 6.11 25.36 -6.32
C GLN A 151 5.94 26.64 -5.51
N ARG A 152 4.69 27.12 -5.35
CA ARG A 152 4.38 28.33 -4.56
C ARG A 152 4.00 28.03 -3.12
N VAL A 153 3.83 26.77 -2.76
CA VAL A 153 3.55 26.39 -1.39
C VAL A 153 4.81 26.52 -0.56
N VAL A 154 4.83 27.49 0.35
CA VAL A 154 5.94 27.68 1.29
C VAL A 154 5.52 27.18 2.66
N PRO A 155 6.10 26.09 3.18
CA PRO A 155 5.80 25.57 4.51
C PRO A 155 6.51 26.41 5.59
N ALA A 156 6.04 27.66 5.78
CA ALA A 156 6.73 28.65 6.60
C ALA A 156 7.01 28.16 8.04
N SER A 157 6.03 27.52 8.69
CA SER A 157 6.20 26.99 10.05
C SER A 157 7.27 25.91 10.12
N PHE A 158 7.32 25.01 9.13
CA PHE A 158 8.33 23.96 9.08
C PHE A 158 9.72 24.54 8.81
N LEU A 159 9.83 25.51 7.93
CA LEU A 159 11.11 26.16 7.66
C LEU A 159 11.60 26.93 8.88
N SER A 160 10.74 27.67 9.58
CA SER A 160 11.08 28.33 10.84
C SER A 160 11.53 27.33 11.92
N PHE A 161 10.87 26.19 12.03
CA PHE A 161 11.29 25.12 12.93
C PHE A 161 12.69 24.59 12.60
N LEU A 162 12.99 24.36 11.31
CA LEU A 162 14.34 23.92 10.90
C LEU A 162 15.40 24.99 11.18
N ASP A 163 15.10 26.28 10.95
CA ASP A 163 15.99 27.38 11.26
C ASP A 163 16.28 27.48 12.76
N GLU A 164 15.27 27.18 13.61
CA GLU A 164 15.47 27.12 15.06
C GLU A 164 16.28 25.89 15.47
N LEU A 165 16.00 24.73 14.85
CA LEU A 165 16.68 23.47 15.16
C LEU A 165 18.19 23.54 14.92
N PHE A 166 18.61 24.22 13.87
CA PHE A 166 20.01 24.36 13.48
C PHE A 166 20.60 25.74 13.81
N ARG A 167 19.92 26.52 14.63
CA ARG A 167 20.37 27.85 15.00
C ARG A 167 21.77 27.81 15.66
N GLY A 168 22.70 28.56 15.07
CA GLY A 168 24.07 28.67 15.55
C GLY A 168 25.02 27.63 14.96
N ASP A 169 24.55 26.69 14.17
CA ASP A 169 25.42 25.79 13.45
C ASP A 169 26.05 26.48 12.24
N PRO A 170 27.35 26.34 12.00
CA PRO A 170 28.02 26.99 10.87
C PRO A 170 27.53 26.49 9.53
N ASP A 171 26.96 25.29 9.46
CA ASP A 171 26.42 24.58 8.29
C ASP A 171 24.89 24.44 8.33
N ALA A 172 24.19 25.35 9.03
CA ALA A 172 22.74 25.30 9.21
C ALA A 172 21.97 25.24 7.88
N ALA A 173 22.37 26.04 6.91
CA ALA A 173 21.71 26.08 5.59
C ALA A 173 21.80 24.74 4.86
N GLU A 174 22.97 24.09 4.87
CA GLU A 174 23.18 22.77 4.27
C GLU A 174 22.36 21.70 4.98
N LYS A 175 22.26 21.75 6.30
CA LYS A 175 21.43 20.83 7.10
C LYS A 175 19.95 20.95 6.77
N VAL A 176 19.44 22.17 6.62
CA VAL A 176 18.05 22.41 6.19
C VAL A 176 17.82 21.80 4.81
N VAL A 177 18.71 22.00 3.85
CA VAL A 177 18.62 21.43 2.51
C VAL A 177 18.65 19.89 2.59
N LEU A 178 19.58 19.31 3.36
CA LEU A 178 19.72 17.86 3.53
C LEU A 178 18.45 17.22 4.07
N VAL A 179 17.84 17.79 5.12
CA VAL A 179 16.59 17.27 5.71
C VAL A 179 15.46 17.30 4.69
N ARG A 180 15.30 18.40 3.96
CA ARG A 180 14.28 18.55 2.92
C ARG A 180 14.47 17.53 1.78
N GLN A 181 15.70 17.34 1.33
CA GLN A 181 16.03 16.34 0.31
C GLN A 181 15.74 14.93 0.79
N PHE A 182 16.12 14.61 2.04
CA PHE A 182 15.88 13.29 2.62
C PHE A 182 14.37 12.97 2.69
N ILE A 183 13.55 13.91 3.19
CA ILE A 183 12.08 13.74 3.21
C ILE A 183 11.54 13.54 1.79
N GLY A 184 11.99 14.36 0.83
CA GLY A 184 11.54 14.25 -0.56
C GLY A 184 11.88 12.90 -1.19
N VAL A 185 13.07 12.38 -0.94
CA VAL A 185 13.50 11.06 -1.45
C VAL A 185 12.71 9.92 -0.81
N CYS A 186 12.42 10.01 0.49
CA CYS A 186 11.57 9.03 1.18
C CYS A 186 10.14 9.04 0.61
N LEU A 187 9.54 10.22 0.43
CA LEU A 187 8.18 10.35 -0.13
C LEU A 187 8.11 9.85 -1.58
N ALA A 188 9.17 10.05 -2.35
CA ALA A 188 9.26 9.60 -3.75
C ALA A 188 9.53 8.10 -3.92
N GLY A 189 9.74 7.35 -2.82
CA GLY A 189 10.07 5.92 -2.86
C GLY A 189 11.51 5.61 -3.26
N CYS A 190 12.39 6.63 -3.40
CA CYS A 190 13.77 6.47 -3.88
C CYS A 190 14.83 6.31 -2.76
N ALA A 191 14.42 6.25 -1.50
CA ALA A 191 15.36 6.25 -0.37
C ALA A 191 16.28 5.03 -0.37
N THR A 192 15.78 3.86 -0.77
CA THR A 192 16.54 2.61 -0.87
C THR A 192 17.63 2.65 -1.92
N ASP A 193 17.41 3.37 -3.03
CA ASP A 193 18.36 3.47 -4.15
C ASP A 193 19.63 4.22 -3.73
N LEU A 194 19.50 5.13 -2.78
CA LEU A 194 20.61 5.92 -2.30
C LEU A 194 21.49 5.17 -1.29
N GLN A 195 21.00 4.08 -0.69
CA GLN A 195 21.69 3.31 0.36
C GLN A 195 22.26 4.23 1.47
N ARG A 196 21.49 5.22 1.89
CA ARG A 196 21.85 6.24 2.88
C ARG A 196 20.84 6.29 4.01
N SER A 197 21.32 6.65 5.19
CA SER A 197 20.50 6.87 6.37
C SER A 197 20.71 8.27 6.91
N LEU A 198 19.65 8.89 7.45
CA LEU A 198 19.75 10.15 8.17
C LEU A 198 20.03 9.87 9.64
N LEU A 199 21.20 10.32 10.14
CA LEU A 199 21.57 10.24 11.54
C LEU A 199 21.39 11.61 12.20
N LEU A 200 20.48 11.70 13.19
CA LEU A 200 20.29 12.90 13.99
C LEU A 200 21.10 12.78 15.28
N TYR A 201 22.17 13.57 15.40
CA TYR A 201 23.05 13.60 16.56
C TYR A 201 22.99 14.96 17.27
N GLY A 202 23.05 14.97 18.60
CA GLY A 202 23.07 16.20 19.41
C GLY A 202 22.58 15.96 20.83
N ALA A 203 22.75 16.98 21.69
CA ALA A 203 22.31 16.96 23.07
C ALA A 203 20.78 16.74 23.20
N GLY A 204 20.31 16.31 24.38
CA GLY A 204 18.87 16.15 24.64
C GLY A 204 18.12 17.49 24.57
N GLY A 205 16.80 17.42 24.31
CA GLY A 205 15.92 18.59 24.36
C GLY A 205 16.04 19.58 23.19
N ASN A 206 16.66 19.20 22.07
CA ASN A 206 16.92 20.08 20.94
C ASN A 206 16.03 19.82 19.71
N GLY A 207 14.83 19.25 19.87
CA GLY A 207 13.85 19.09 18.80
C GLY A 207 14.04 17.92 17.83
N LYS A 208 15.02 17.03 18.02
CA LYS A 208 15.22 15.85 17.15
C LYS A 208 14.00 14.94 17.08
N SER A 209 13.39 14.63 18.23
CA SER A 209 12.17 13.80 18.28
C SER A 209 11.01 14.48 17.56
N VAL A 210 10.85 15.79 17.72
CA VAL A 210 9.83 16.56 17.00
C VAL A 210 10.05 16.48 15.48
N LEU A 211 11.30 16.57 15.02
CA LEU A 211 11.60 16.39 13.59
C LEU A 211 11.23 14.99 13.09
N LEU A 212 11.54 13.95 13.86
CA LEU A 212 11.15 12.58 13.52
C LEU A 212 9.63 12.40 13.47
N ASP A 213 8.91 12.98 14.43
CA ASP A 213 7.45 12.95 14.47
C ASP A 213 6.83 13.67 13.26
N ILE A 214 7.40 14.82 12.87
CA ILE A 214 6.97 15.54 11.65
C ILE A 214 7.23 14.68 10.41
N ILE A 215 8.41 14.07 10.29
CA ILE A 215 8.71 13.17 9.16
C ILE A 215 7.75 11.99 9.15
N ALA A 216 7.56 11.33 10.29
CA ALA A 216 6.65 10.19 10.41
C ALA A 216 5.20 10.56 10.04
N SER A 217 4.75 11.77 10.37
CA SER A 217 3.39 12.24 10.03
C SER A 217 3.14 12.42 8.53
N CYS A 218 4.20 12.43 7.71
CA CYS A 218 4.08 12.46 6.26
C CYS A 218 3.75 11.09 5.64
N PHE A 219 3.77 10.02 6.43
CA PHE A 219 3.60 8.64 5.97
C PHE A 219 2.39 8.00 6.66
N ASP A 220 1.84 6.96 6.03
CA ASP A 220 0.82 6.13 6.67
C ASP A 220 1.42 5.50 7.94
N PRO A 221 0.73 5.57 9.09
CA PRO A 221 1.23 5.00 10.34
C PRO A 221 1.59 3.50 10.26
N SER A 222 0.94 2.75 9.37
CA SER A 222 1.23 1.33 9.16
C SER A 222 2.58 1.07 8.47
N THR A 223 3.15 2.08 7.81
CA THR A 223 4.44 2.01 7.11
C THR A 223 5.61 2.51 7.96
N VAL A 224 5.33 3.15 9.10
CA VAL A 224 6.35 3.68 10.00
C VAL A 224 6.67 2.66 11.10
N VAL A 225 7.90 2.20 11.14
CA VAL A 225 8.39 1.27 12.18
C VAL A 225 9.35 2.01 13.09
N SER A 226 9.04 2.05 14.40
CA SER A 226 9.97 2.51 15.43
C SER A 226 10.54 1.30 16.17
N SER A 227 11.86 1.16 16.22
CA SER A 227 12.54 0.22 17.11
C SER A 227 13.00 0.97 18.37
N SER A 228 12.55 0.55 19.54
CA SER A 228 13.07 0.99 20.83
C SER A 228 14.33 0.21 21.20
#